data_de1f3a993a985a051787257942991bc1
#
_entry.id   de1f3a993a985a051787257942991bc1
#
_cell.length_a   1.000
_cell.length_b   1.000
_cell.length_c   1.000
_cell.angle_alpha   90.00
_cell.angle_beta   90.00
_cell.angle_gamma   90.00
#
_symmetry.space_group_name_H-M   'P 1'
#
loop_
_entity.id
_entity.type
_entity.pdbx_description
1 polymer ?
#
loop_
_entity_poly.entity_id
_entity_poly.type
_entity_poly.pdbx_seq_one_letter_code
_entity_poly.pdbx_strand_id
1 'polypeptide(L)'
;MNYKQIQQDYSKAFDALKKYSIKMWSAPKFQITENIFSFFSGNSSELEIIELRELYDFFDTNEIFILLTMYYNSEFSFDIVKDNVRIFESQIKYKTRTKAEEQGFLKCFEILESNL
;
A
#
# COMPACT_ATOMS: atom_id res chain seq x y z
N MET A 1 -5.85 5.03 6.00
CA MET A 1 -5.27 3.71 6.25
C MET A 1 -4.55 3.73 7.60
N ASN A 2 -4.74 2.72 8.42
CA ASN A 2 -4.18 2.71 9.78
C ASN A 2 -2.86 1.92 9.80
N TYR A 3 -1.74 2.62 9.82
CA TYR A 3 -0.42 1.98 9.76
C TYR A 3 -0.05 1.20 11.02
N LYS A 4 -0.56 1.60 12.16
CA LYS A 4 -0.34 0.82 13.39
C LYS A 4 -1.00 -0.54 13.28
N GLN A 5 -2.20 -0.58 12.72
CA GLN A 5 -2.93 -1.82 12.52
C GLN A 5 -2.21 -2.71 11.50
N ILE A 6 -1.71 -2.11 10.42
CA ILE A 6 -0.95 -2.84 9.41
C ILE A 6 0.32 -3.43 10.00
N GLN A 7 1.02 -2.66 10.85
CA GLN A 7 2.23 -3.15 11.51
C GLN A 7 1.93 -4.34 12.42
N GLN A 8 0.79 -4.34 13.09
CA GLN A 8 0.39 -5.45 13.95
C GLN A 8 -0.03 -6.67 13.15
N ASP A 9 -0.81 -6.49 12.10
CA ASP A 9 -1.39 -7.58 11.33
C ASP A 9 -0.43 -8.16 10.30
N TYR A 10 0.45 -7.32 9.76
CA TYR A 10 1.36 -7.68 8.66
C TYR A 10 2.78 -7.20 8.98
N SER A 11 3.33 -7.68 10.10
CA SER A 11 4.59 -7.17 10.64
C SER A 11 5.79 -7.37 9.71
N LYS A 12 5.85 -8.50 9.02
CA LYS A 12 6.96 -8.79 8.09
C LYS A 12 6.87 -7.92 6.84
N ALA A 13 5.68 -7.76 6.30
CA ALA A 13 5.45 -6.89 5.14
C ALA A 13 5.71 -5.43 5.49
N PHE A 14 5.31 -5.01 6.67
CA PHE A 14 5.57 -3.65 7.15
C PHE A 14 7.06 -3.39 7.33
N ASP A 15 7.80 -4.36 7.88
CA ASP A 15 9.25 -4.27 7.99
C ASP A 15 9.92 -4.15 6.63
N ALA A 16 9.44 -4.89 5.64
CA ALA A 16 9.94 -4.79 4.27
C ALA A 16 9.69 -3.41 3.70
N LEU A 17 8.53 -2.82 3.97
CA LEU A 17 8.21 -1.46 3.55
C LEU A 17 9.16 -0.44 4.20
N LYS A 18 9.42 -0.58 5.50
CA LYS A 18 10.38 0.29 6.20
C LYS A 18 11.75 0.24 5.54
N LYS A 19 12.24 -0.96 5.30
CA LYS A 19 13.55 -1.15 4.67
C LYS A 19 13.60 -0.55 3.26
N TYR A 20 12.53 -0.70 2.51
CA TYR A 20 12.42 -0.12 1.18
C TYR A 20 12.49 1.41 1.25
N SER A 21 11.73 2.02 2.13
CA SER A 21 11.71 3.48 2.29
C SER A 21 13.09 4.02 2.68
N ILE A 22 13.77 3.34 3.61
CA ILE A 22 15.12 3.70 4.02
C ILE A 22 16.08 3.63 2.84
N LYS A 23 16.03 2.56 2.07
CA LYS A 23 16.91 2.33 0.94
C LYS A 23 16.73 3.38 -0.17
N MET A 24 15.47 3.77 -0.43
CA MET A 24 15.15 4.70 -1.52
C MET A 24 15.41 6.16 -1.17
N TRP A 25 15.53 6.47 0.11
CA TRP A 25 15.72 7.85 0.55
C TRP A 25 17.16 8.12 0.86
N SER A 26 17.57 9.39 0.67
CA SER A 26 18.94 9.81 0.97
C SER A 26 19.21 9.78 2.48
N ALA A 27 20.49 9.84 2.86
CA ALA A 27 20.92 9.77 4.25
C ALA A 27 20.19 10.73 5.20
N PRO A 28 19.93 12.01 4.85
CA PRO A 28 19.17 12.90 5.74
C PRO A 28 17.73 12.40 6.00
N LYS A 29 17.11 11.77 5.01
CA LYS A 29 15.77 11.23 5.17
C LYS A 29 15.78 9.93 5.97
N PHE A 30 16.86 9.17 5.86
CA PHE A 30 17.03 7.95 6.62
C PHE A 30 16.86 8.18 8.12
N GLN A 31 17.46 9.27 8.64
CA GLN A 31 17.44 9.56 10.07
C GLN A 31 16.04 9.84 10.60
N ILE A 32 15.11 10.25 9.74
CA ILE A 32 13.76 10.58 10.13
C ILE A 32 12.73 9.54 9.68
N THR A 33 13.19 8.41 9.16
CA THR A 33 12.29 7.37 8.65
C THR A 33 11.30 6.89 9.70
N GLU A 34 11.76 6.67 10.93
CA GLU A 34 10.88 6.26 12.03
C GLU A 34 9.81 7.33 12.28
N ASN A 35 10.23 8.60 12.27
CA ASN A 35 9.30 9.70 12.45
C ASN A 35 8.31 9.81 11.30
N ILE A 36 8.75 9.50 10.08
CA ILE A 36 7.87 9.54 8.91
C ILE A 36 6.76 8.51 9.04
N PHE A 37 7.08 7.30 9.48
CA PHE A 37 6.05 6.31 9.72
C PHE A 37 5.09 6.72 10.83
N SER A 38 5.57 7.49 11.80
CA SER A 38 4.72 8.10 12.82
C SER A 38 3.84 9.21 12.22
N PHE A 39 4.39 9.99 11.28
CA PHE A 39 3.64 11.01 10.57
C PHE A 39 2.55 10.42 9.69
N PHE A 40 2.81 9.29 9.04
CA PHE A 40 1.82 8.65 8.18
C PHE A 40 0.58 8.22 8.96
N SER A 41 0.74 7.97 10.24
CA SER A 41 -0.40 7.73 11.12
C SER A 41 -1.04 9.05 11.57
N GLY A 42 -0.47 10.20 11.20
CA GLY A 42 -0.98 11.54 11.50
C GLY A 42 -1.89 12.06 10.38
N ASN A 43 -2.14 13.36 10.39
CA ASN A 43 -3.20 13.97 9.61
C ASN A 43 -2.77 14.85 8.44
N SER A 44 -1.61 14.60 7.83
CA SER A 44 -1.18 15.40 6.71
C SER A 44 -1.60 14.77 5.38
N SER A 45 -2.44 15.46 4.62
CA SER A 45 -2.89 14.98 3.31
C SER A 45 -1.75 14.91 2.31
N GLU A 46 -0.75 15.78 2.42
CA GLU A 46 0.43 15.74 1.54
C GLU A 46 1.26 14.49 1.78
N LEU A 47 1.42 14.10 3.04
CA LEU A 47 2.13 12.88 3.40
C LEU A 47 1.35 11.65 2.93
N GLU A 48 0.02 11.69 2.99
CA GLU A 48 -0.80 10.60 2.48
C GLU A 48 -0.62 10.39 0.99
N ILE A 49 -0.52 11.47 0.20
CA ILE A 49 -0.31 11.38 -1.25
C ILE A 49 1.05 10.75 -1.55
N ILE A 50 2.10 11.21 -0.89
CA ILE A 50 3.45 10.66 -1.04
C ILE A 50 3.45 9.19 -0.67
N GLU A 51 2.78 8.87 0.41
CA GLU A 51 2.65 7.54 0.94
C GLU A 51 2.00 6.57 -0.05
N LEU A 52 0.88 6.96 -0.66
CA LEU A 52 0.21 6.12 -1.65
C LEU A 52 1.13 5.82 -2.82
N ARG A 53 1.85 6.82 -3.31
CA ARG A 53 2.79 6.63 -4.40
C ARG A 53 3.90 5.67 -4.01
N GLU A 54 4.45 5.81 -2.81
CA GLU A 54 5.49 4.92 -2.31
C GLU A 54 4.97 3.49 -2.15
N LEU A 55 3.72 3.34 -1.74
CA LEU A 55 3.12 2.01 -1.64
C LEU A 55 3.01 1.34 -3.00
N TYR A 56 2.58 2.08 -4.03
CA TYR A 56 2.55 1.54 -5.38
C TYR A 56 3.95 1.09 -5.81
N ASP A 57 4.95 1.95 -5.63
CA ASP A 57 6.33 1.63 -5.99
C ASP A 57 6.87 0.45 -5.21
N PHE A 58 6.58 0.39 -3.91
CA PHE A 58 7.00 -0.70 -3.05
C PHE A 58 6.43 -2.04 -3.53
N PHE A 59 5.12 -2.08 -3.76
CA PHE A 59 4.49 -3.31 -4.21
C PHE A 59 4.92 -3.68 -5.63
N ASP A 60 5.15 -2.69 -6.50
CA ASP A 60 5.68 -2.95 -7.84
C ASP A 60 7.04 -3.66 -7.77
N THR A 61 7.92 -3.27 -6.84
CA THR A 61 9.21 -3.94 -6.69
C THR A 61 9.07 -5.37 -6.17
N ASN A 62 7.95 -5.71 -5.57
CA ASN A 62 7.63 -7.06 -5.13
C ASN A 62 6.75 -7.81 -6.12
N GLU A 63 6.56 -7.24 -7.31
CA GLU A 63 5.75 -7.80 -8.38
C GLU A 63 4.29 -8.05 -7.98
N ILE A 64 3.77 -7.17 -7.12
CA ILE A 64 2.37 -7.17 -6.71
C ILE A 64 1.76 -5.88 -7.23
N PHE A 65 0.78 -5.98 -8.11
CA PHE A 65 0.17 -4.83 -8.79
C PHE A 65 -1.31 -4.74 -8.48
N ILE A 66 -1.75 -3.52 -8.17
CA ILE A 66 -3.17 -3.22 -8.00
C ILE A 66 -3.68 -2.64 -9.31
N LEU A 67 -4.74 -3.23 -9.84
CA LEU A 67 -5.43 -2.71 -11.01
C LEU A 67 -6.79 -2.19 -10.58
N LEU A 68 -6.98 -0.88 -10.70
CA LEU A 68 -8.25 -0.24 -10.36
C LEU A 68 -9.12 -0.16 -11.61
N THR A 69 -10.39 -0.50 -11.46
CA THR A 69 -11.38 -0.37 -12.52
C THR A 69 -12.45 0.63 -12.08
N MET A 70 -12.71 1.62 -12.91
CA MET A 70 -13.79 2.57 -12.69
C MET A 70 -14.94 2.20 -13.61
N TYR A 71 -16.13 2.06 -13.03
CA TYR A 71 -17.35 1.79 -13.78
C TYR A 71 -18.07 3.09 -14.11
N TYR A 72 -18.90 3.07 -15.15
CA TYR A 72 -19.59 4.28 -15.61
C TYR A 72 -20.56 4.86 -14.57
N ASN A 73 -20.96 4.08 -13.57
CA ASN A 73 -21.81 4.55 -12.48
C ASN A 73 -20.99 5.14 -11.31
N SER A 74 -19.72 5.42 -11.54
CA SER A 74 -18.79 5.99 -10.56
C SER A 74 -18.48 5.07 -9.39
N GLU A 75 -18.55 3.76 -9.62
CA GLU A 75 -18.08 2.77 -8.67
C GLU A 75 -16.71 2.26 -9.08
N PHE A 76 -15.96 1.73 -8.12
CA PHE A 76 -14.58 1.26 -8.31
C PHE A 76 -14.42 -0.14 -7.77
N SER A 77 -13.60 -0.94 -8.45
CA SER A 77 -13.16 -2.24 -7.96
C SER A 77 -11.66 -2.36 -8.14
N PHE A 78 -11.07 -3.39 -7.54
CA PHE A 78 -9.65 -3.64 -7.76
C PHE A 78 -9.40 -5.13 -7.98
N ASP A 79 -8.33 -5.40 -8.73
CA ASP A 79 -7.77 -6.73 -8.90
C ASP A 79 -6.32 -6.67 -8.44
N ILE A 80 -5.79 -7.80 -7.98
CA ILE A 80 -4.37 -7.93 -7.64
C ILE A 80 -3.74 -8.91 -8.60
N VAL A 81 -2.62 -8.48 -9.22
CA VAL A 81 -1.82 -9.31 -10.12
C VAL A 81 -0.48 -9.55 -9.43
N LYS A 82 -0.04 -10.80 -9.38
CA LYS A 82 1.26 -11.18 -8.86
C LYS A 82 1.92 -12.14 -9.84
N ASP A 83 3.19 -11.86 -10.18
CA ASP A 83 3.95 -12.68 -11.12
C ASP A 83 3.19 -12.89 -12.44
N ASN A 84 2.57 -11.83 -12.94
CA ASN A 84 1.78 -11.80 -14.19
C ASN A 84 0.51 -12.64 -14.15
N VAL A 85 0.04 -13.03 -12.97
CA VAL A 85 -1.20 -13.79 -12.81
C VAL A 85 -2.14 -13.02 -11.89
N ARG A 86 -3.40 -12.89 -12.32
CA ARG A 86 -4.43 -12.31 -11.48
C ARG A 86 -4.75 -13.28 -10.35
N ILE A 87 -4.45 -12.88 -9.11
CA ILE A 87 -4.62 -13.74 -7.94
C ILE A 87 -5.78 -13.32 -7.06
N PHE A 88 -6.37 -12.16 -7.29
CA PHE A 88 -7.48 -11.66 -6.50
C PHE A 88 -8.31 -10.67 -7.29
N GLU A 89 -9.63 -10.75 -7.14
CA GLU A 89 -10.58 -9.76 -7.65
C GLU A 89 -11.47 -9.34 -6.51
N SER A 90 -11.69 -8.02 -6.33
CA SER A 90 -12.64 -7.58 -5.32
C SER A 90 -14.05 -7.97 -5.75
N GLN A 91 -14.80 -8.59 -4.82
CA GLN A 91 -16.20 -8.94 -5.06
C GLN A 91 -17.12 -7.75 -4.81
N ILE A 92 -16.59 -6.73 -4.15
CA ILE A 92 -17.30 -5.54 -3.74
C ILE A 92 -16.87 -4.39 -4.60
N LYS A 93 -17.81 -3.53 -4.98
CA LYS A 93 -17.51 -2.27 -5.65
C LYS A 93 -17.56 -1.16 -4.63
N TYR A 94 -16.59 -0.27 -4.71
CA TYR A 94 -16.45 0.83 -3.77
C TYR A 94 -16.92 2.13 -4.41
N LYS A 95 -17.44 3.05 -3.60
CA LYS A 95 -18.01 4.30 -4.11
C LYS A 95 -16.94 5.36 -4.40
N THR A 96 -15.72 5.19 -3.91
CA THR A 96 -14.61 6.11 -4.15
C THR A 96 -13.38 5.35 -4.55
N ARG A 97 -12.52 6.02 -5.34
CA ARG A 97 -11.21 5.46 -5.71
C ARG A 97 -10.36 5.23 -4.47
N THR A 98 -10.36 6.19 -3.54
CA THR A 98 -9.56 6.10 -2.32
C THR A 98 -9.92 4.87 -1.53
N LYS A 99 -11.20 4.56 -1.41
CA LYS A 99 -11.64 3.39 -0.65
C LYS A 99 -11.18 2.09 -1.33
N ALA A 100 -11.30 2.02 -2.64
CA ALA A 100 -10.82 0.88 -3.41
C ALA A 100 -9.31 0.70 -3.26
N GLU A 101 -8.54 1.80 -3.34
CA GLU A 101 -7.10 1.75 -3.16
C GLU A 101 -6.70 1.27 -1.78
N GLU A 102 -7.37 1.77 -0.72
CA GLU A 102 -7.08 1.33 0.65
C GLU A 102 -7.29 -0.17 0.80
N GLN A 103 -8.42 -0.67 0.34
CA GLN A 103 -8.71 -2.10 0.44
C GLN A 103 -7.76 -2.93 -0.41
N GLY A 104 -7.38 -2.39 -1.57
CA GLY A 104 -6.38 -3.03 -2.42
C GLY A 104 -5.03 -3.14 -1.74
N PHE A 105 -4.56 -2.08 -1.10
CA PHE A 105 -3.28 -2.10 -0.38
C PHE A 105 -3.32 -3.05 0.82
N LEU A 106 -4.42 -3.08 1.56
CA LEU A 106 -4.56 -4.04 2.66
C LEU A 106 -4.44 -5.47 2.15
N LYS A 107 -5.03 -5.76 1.01
CA LYS A 107 -4.89 -7.07 0.39
C LYS A 107 -3.47 -7.34 -0.07
N CYS A 108 -2.79 -6.33 -0.61
CA CYS A 108 -1.37 -6.46 -1.00
C CYS A 108 -0.48 -6.78 0.21
N PHE A 109 -0.71 -6.11 1.35
CA PHE A 109 0.03 -6.42 2.57
C PHE A 109 -0.21 -7.87 3.02
N GLU A 110 -1.45 -8.31 2.98
CA GLU A 110 -1.80 -9.69 3.32
C GLU A 110 -1.06 -10.70 2.43
N ILE A 111 -1.05 -10.46 1.12
CA ILE A 111 -0.39 -11.32 0.15
C ILE A 111 1.11 -11.34 0.40
N LEU A 112 1.72 -10.17 0.58
CA LEU A 112 3.16 -10.08 0.83
C LEU A 112 3.53 -10.76 2.14
N GLU A 113 2.75 -10.56 3.19
CA GLU A 113 2.99 -11.18 4.49
C GLU A 113 3.04 -12.69 4.39
N SER A 114 2.15 -13.29 3.62
CA SER A 114 2.10 -14.75 3.46
C SER A 114 3.26 -15.29 2.63
N ASN A 115 3.97 -14.43 1.91
CA ASN A 115 5.11 -14.83 1.06
C ASN A 115 6.47 -14.53 1.70
N LEU A 116 6.50 -13.95 2.88
CA LEU A 116 7.75 -13.62 3.58
C LEU A 116 8.14 -14.64 4.65
#